data_7d644d129acc32392bd7bd2cc463dc41
#
_entry.id   7d644d129acc32392bd7bd2cc463dc41
#
_cell.length_a   1.000
_cell.length_b   1.000
_cell.length_c   1.000
_cell.angle_alpha   90.00
_cell.angle_beta   90.00
_cell.angle_gamma   90.00
#
_symmetry.space_group_name_H-M   'P 1'
#
loop_
_entity.id
_entity.type
_entity.pdbx_description
1 polymer ?
#
loop_
_entity_poly.entity_id
_entity_poly.type
_entity_poly.pdbx_seq_one_letter_code
_entity_poly.pdbx_strand_id
1 'polypeptide(L)'
;MFILYLGLMFLNQRAMSDLRLDLTENKLFTLSQGSVSILKNINTPVQLDLYYSEKEARPYPQFRQYAERVIEKIEEYAAQSNGKITLARVDPEPYSSSEDQAIANGIAAVPLEDGSGPLYFGITARTKNKVQSIGFIKPESEQNLEYELSKLIQTVQAIKKPKVALLSDLPVSGALASEFEQASPAWAVYRQLSERYELIQLSPQNASIPPDVDVLWVMHPRAWPTATVSQLRRYVENGGHAVIMLDPYAESIPALAGVANETKSDYLTSDIGTLFSTWGIGYDPTTVVL
;
A
#
# COMPACT_ATOMS: atom_id res chain seq x y z
N MET A 1 45.82 4.83 -35.55
CA MET A 1 44.60 4.02 -35.79
C MET A 1 44.25 3.16 -34.58
N PHE A 2 45.11 2.32 -34.02
CA PHE A 2 44.81 1.42 -32.89
C PHE A 2 44.40 2.13 -31.57
N ILE A 3 45.10 3.22 -31.21
CA ILE A 3 44.78 4.04 -30.01
C ILE A 3 43.43 4.73 -30.15
N LEU A 4 43.08 5.19 -31.35
CA LEU A 4 41.78 5.83 -31.62
C LEU A 4 40.63 4.80 -31.55
N TYR A 5 40.88 3.55 -31.98
CA TYR A 5 39.93 2.45 -31.85
C TYR A 5 39.68 2.07 -30.38
N LEU A 6 40.76 1.95 -29.58
CA LEU A 6 40.64 1.70 -28.14
C LEU A 6 39.92 2.84 -27.40
N GLY A 7 40.21 4.09 -27.76
CA GLY A 7 39.51 5.26 -27.21
C GLY A 7 38.02 5.27 -27.55
N LEU A 8 37.65 4.94 -28.79
CA LEU A 8 36.27 4.80 -29.24
C LEU A 8 35.57 3.63 -28.53
N MET A 9 36.27 2.50 -28.35
CA MET A 9 35.73 1.34 -27.66
C MET A 9 35.47 1.62 -26.16
N PHE A 10 36.36 2.38 -25.52
CA PHE A 10 36.22 2.80 -24.12
C PHE A 10 35.12 3.85 -23.94
N LEU A 11 35.01 4.81 -24.87
CA LEU A 11 33.91 5.79 -24.92
C LEU A 11 32.56 5.12 -25.18
N ASN A 12 32.50 4.16 -26.09
CA ASN A 12 31.29 3.41 -26.41
C ASN A 12 30.85 2.56 -25.23
N GLN A 13 31.77 1.89 -24.53
CA GLN A 13 31.47 1.08 -23.35
C GLN A 13 30.91 1.95 -22.19
N ARG A 14 31.41 3.19 -22.05
CA ARG A 14 30.97 4.11 -21.00
C ARG A 14 29.69 4.88 -21.38
N ALA A 15 29.49 5.18 -22.66
CA ALA A 15 28.30 5.88 -23.15
C ALA A 15 27.09 4.93 -23.36
N MET A 16 27.35 3.65 -23.63
CA MET A 16 26.29 2.66 -23.87
C MET A 16 25.92 1.85 -22.62
N SER A 17 26.64 1.99 -21.49
CA SER A 17 26.27 1.34 -20.22
C SER A 17 24.90 1.79 -19.71
N ASP A 18 24.47 3.01 -20.05
CA ASP A 18 23.21 3.60 -19.60
C ASP A 18 22.08 3.48 -20.64
N LEU A 19 22.39 3.01 -21.86
CA LEU A 19 21.40 2.78 -22.93
C LEU A 19 20.99 1.30 -22.97
N ARG A 20 20.26 0.85 -21.96
CA ARG A 20 19.54 -0.42 -22.00
C ARG A 20 18.23 -0.22 -22.76
N LEU A 21 18.21 -0.60 -24.03
CA LEU A 21 16.96 -0.71 -24.80
C LEU A 21 16.26 -2.01 -24.39
N ASP A 22 15.20 -1.88 -23.59
CA ASP A 22 14.33 -2.98 -23.27
C ASP A 22 13.46 -3.32 -24.47
N LEU A 23 13.82 -4.42 -25.15
CA LEU A 23 13.13 -4.96 -26.34
C LEU A 23 12.08 -6.02 -25.97
N THR A 24 11.83 -6.25 -24.67
CA THR A 24 10.80 -7.20 -24.25
C THR A 24 9.40 -6.63 -24.49
N GLU A 25 8.47 -7.51 -24.88
CA GLU A 25 7.09 -7.16 -25.23
C GLU A 25 6.35 -6.40 -24.10
N ASN A 26 6.75 -6.61 -22.83
CA ASN A 26 6.16 -5.99 -21.64
C ASN A 26 7.11 -5.04 -20.91
N LYS A 27 8.24 -4.62 -21.51
CA LYS A 27 9.24 -3.76 -20.85
C LYS A 27 9.63 -4.24 -19.46
N LEU A 28 9.86 -5.54 -19.32
CA LEU A 28 10.11 -6.21 -18.04
C LEU A 28 11.28 -5.64 -17.26
N PHE A 29 12.25 -5.03 -17.95
CA PHE A 29 13.47 -4.45 -17.37
C PHE A 29 13.41 -2.93 -17.22
N THR A 30 12.29 -2.28 -17.58
CA THR A 30 12.12 -0.83 -17.44
C THR A 30 11.14 -0.55 -16.32
N LEU A 31 11.55 0.29 -15.35
CA LEU A 31 10.67 0.70 -14.28
C LEU A 31 9.63 1.71 -14.79
N SER A 32 8.42 1.64 -14.24
CA SER A 32 7.38 2.62 -14.50
C SER A 32 7.79 4.01 -14.00
N GLN A 33 7.19 5.05 -14.57
CA GLN A 33 7.43 6.43 -14.11
C GLN A 33 7.08 6.61 -12.63
N GLY A 34 6.09 5.88 -12.14
CA GLY A 34 5.70 5.86 -10.71
C GLY A 34 6.83 5.34 -9.84
N SER A 35 7.41 4.18 -10.18
CA SER A 35 8.53 3.58 -9.46
C SER A 35 9.78 4.48 -9.49
N VAL A 36 10.11 5.04 -10.65
CA VAL A 36 11.22 6.00 -10.79
C VAL A 36 11.01 7.25 -9.91
N SER A 37 9.77 7.75 -9.84
CA SER A 37 9.44 8.90 -8.98
C SER A 37 9.65 8.56 -7.49
N ILE A 38 9.26 7.36 -7.07
CA ILE A 38 9.49 6.89 -5.70
C ILE A 38 10.98 6.84 -5.38
N LEU A 39 11.79 6.28 -6.28
CA LEU A 39 13.25 6.17 -6.10
C LEU A 39 13.94 7.53 -6.01
N LYS A 40 13.52 8.50 -6.81
CA LYS A 40 14.04 9.87 -6.75
C LYS A 40 13.74 10.57 -5.42
N ASN A 41 12.60 10.23 -4.81
CA ASN A 41 12.11 10.83 -3.57
C ASN A 41 12.53 10.08 -2.30
N ILE A 42 13.46 9.12 -2.38
CA ILE A 42 14.05 8.48 -1.21
C ILE A 42 14.80 9.52 -0.38
N ASN A 43 14.40 9.69 0.88
CA ASN A 43 15.01 10.65 1.79
C ASN A 43 16.06 10.01 2.71
N THR A 44 15.84 8.76 3.09
CA THR A 44 16.75 7.99 3.96
C THR A 44 17.31 6.81 3.19
N PRO A 45 18.62 6.55 3.20
CA PRO A 45 19.21 5.38 2.55
C PRO A 45 18.50 4.09 2.97
N VAL A 46 18.23 3.23 1.99
CA VAL A 46 17.59 1.92 2.16
C VAL A 46 18.59 0.83 1.87
N GLN A 47 18.69 -0.13 2.75
CA GLN A 47 19.35 -1.39 2.48
C GLN A 47 18.28 -2.42 2.09
N LEU A 48 18.46 -3.06 0.94
CA LEU A 48 17.70 -4.22 0.52
C LEU A 48 18.55 -5.47 0.75
N ASP A 49 18.02 -6.43 1.51
CA ASP A 49 18.64 -7.74 1.69
C ASP A 49 17.76 -8.77 0.99
N LEU A 50 18.25 -9.33 -0.11
CA LEU A 50 17.58 -10.40 -0.85
C LEU A 50 18.05 -11.74 -0.32
N TYR A 51 17.11 -12.49 0.22
CA TYR A 51 17.30 -13.86 0.71
C TYR A 51 16.94 -14.84 -0.42
N TYR A 52 17.90 -15.64 -0.84
CA TYR A 52 17.71 -16.63 -1.90
C TYR A 52 18.53 -17.87 -1.65
N SER A 53 17.86 -19.02 -1.43
CA SER A 53 18.49 -20.33 -1.30
C SER A 53 18.90 -20.87 -2.66
N GLU A 54 20.07 -20.44 -3.15
CA GLU A 54 20.52 -20.77 -4.50
C GLU A 54 20.75 -22.27 -4.67
N LYS A 55 21.29 -22.94 -3.66
CA LYS A 55 21.60 -24.38 -3.67
C LYS A 55 20.33 -25.22 -3.75
N GLU A 56 19.33 -24.92 -2.93
CA GLU A 56 18.05 -25.61 -2.88
C GLU A 56 17.21 -25.36 -4.12
N ALA A 57 17.40 -24.21 -4.80
CA ALA A 57 16.73 -23.88 -6.05
C ALA A 57 17.31 -24.59 -7.28
N ARG A 58 18.50 -25.19 -7.20
CA ARG A 58 19.18 -25.83 -8.37
C ARG A 58 18.35 -26.89 -9.07
N PRO A 59 17.61 -27.78 -8.39
CA PRO A 59 16.77 -28.80 -9.03
C PRO A 59 15.55 -28.22 -9.79
N TYR A 60 15.22 -26.92 -9.60
CA TYR A 60 14.01 -26.29 -10.12
C TYR A 60 14.34 -25.21 -11.18
N PRO A 61 14.60 -25.58 -12.45
CA PRO A 61 15.06 -24.62 -13.46
C PRO A 61 14.06 -23.49 -13.76
N GLN A 62 12.77 -23.76 -13.72
CA GLN A 62 11.74 -22.73 -13.93
C GLN A 62 11.74 -21.67 -12.80
N PHE A 63 11.90 -22.13 -11.56
CA PHE A 63 12.01 -21.23 -10.42
C PHE A 63 13.29 -20.39 -10.49
N ARG A 64 14.42 -20.97 -10.88
CA ARG A 64 15.67 -20.24 -11.05
C ARG A 64 15.56 -19.14 -12.09
N GLN A 65 14.96 -19.41 -13.26
CA GLN A 65 14.73 -18.40 -14.29
C GLN A 65 13.84 -17.26 -13.78
N TYR A 66 12.83 -17.61 -12.99
CA TYR A 66 12.03 -16.61 -12.32
C TYR A 66 12.84 -15.78 -11.32
N ALA A 67 13.62 -16.42 -10.46
CA ALA A 67 14.47 -15.76 -9.48
C ALA A 67 15.48 -14.81 -10.15
N GLU A 68 16.08 -15.20 -11.27
CA GLU A 68 16.97 -14.34 -12.07
C GLU A 68 16.26 -13.06 -12.51
N ARG A 69 15.05 -13.15 -13.08
CA ARG A 69 14.26 -11.95 -13.46
C ARG A 69 13.91 -11.05 -12.29
N VAL A 70 13.58 -11.64 -11.14
CA VAL A 70 13.33 -10.87 -9.90
C VAL A 70 14.58 -10.16 -9.44
N ILE A 71 15.72 -10.83 -9.45
CA ILE A 71 17.02 -10.27 -9.08
C ILE A 71 17.37 -9.08 -9.97
N GLU A 72 17.25 -9.25 -11.30
CA GLU A 72 17.49 -8.18 -12.26
C GLU A 72 16.57 -6.96 -12.02
N LYS A 73 15.30 -7.19 -11.71
CA LYS A 73 14.37 -6.11 -11.36
C LYS A 73 14.82 -5.37 -10.11
N ILE A 74 15.26 -6.07 -9.07
CA ILE A 74 15.74 -5.45 -7.81
C ILE A 74 17.03 -4.68 -8.05
N GLU A 75 17.94 -5.20 -8.88
CA GLU A 75 19.18 -4.51 -9.28
C GLU A 75 18.87 -3.21 -10.04
N GLU A 76 17.83 -3.20 -10.89
CA GLU A 76 17.39 -2.00 -11.58
C GLU A 76 16.88 -0.94 -10.59
N TYR A 77 16.14 -1.35 -9.54
CA TYR A 77 15.75 -0.45 -8.45
C TYR A 77 16.96 0.19 -7.76
N ALA A 78 17.99 -0.62 -7.47
CA ALA A 78 19.21 -0.13 -6.85
C ALA A 78 19.96 0.85 -7.79
N ALA A 79 20.09 0.50 -9.07
CA ALA A 79 20.78 1.33 -10.07
C ALA A 79 20.10 2.69 -10.26
N GLN A 80 18.74 2.72 -10.34
CA GLN A 80 17.99 3.96 -10.54
C GLN A 80 17.81 4.82 -9.27
N SER A 81 18.23 4.33 -8.11
CA SER A 81 18.12 5.03 -6.84
C SER A 81 19.16 6.14 -6.63
N ASN A 82 20.09 6.35 -7.57
CA ASN A 82 21.22 7.26 -7.40
C ASN A 82 22.06 6.97 -6.12
N GLY A 83 22.28 5.68 -5.83
CA GLY A 83 23.06 5.24 -4.66
C GLY A 83 22.33 5.31 -3.33
N LYS A 84 21.04 5.61 -3.34
CA LYS A 84 20.22 5.64 -2.11
C LYS A 84 19.74 4.25 -1.69
N ILE A 85 19.81 3.27 -2.58
CA ILE A 85 19.54 1.85 -2.29
C ILE A 85 20.84 1.07 -2.40
N THR A 86 21.15 0.29 -1.37
CA THR A 86 22.21 -0.73 -1.40
C THR A 86 21.54 -2.10 -1.40
N LEU A 87 22.06 -3.02 -2.24
CA LEU A 87 21.56 -4.40 -2.33
C LEU A 87 22.60 -5.37 -1.79
N ALA A 88 22.19 -6.22 -0.85
CA ALA A 88 22.94 -7.38 -0.39
C ALA A 88 22.19 -8.67 -0.76
N ARG A 89 22.93 -9.71 -1.09
CA ARG A 89 22.39 -11.05 -1.29
C ARG A 89 22.79 -11.93 -0.12
N VAL A 90 21.83 -12.65 0.41
CA VAL A 90 22.00 -13.56 1.54
C VAL A 90 21.51 -14.94 1.11
N ASP A 91 22.36 -15.94 1.24
CA ASP A 91 21.98 -17.35 1.06
C ASP A 91 21.69 -17.97 2.44
N PRO A 92 20.43 -18.24 2.78
CA PRO A 92 20.05 -18.86 4.06
C PRO A 92 20.34 -20.35 4.01
N GLU A 93 21.54 -20.74 4.40
CA GLU A 93 21.87 -22.17 4.54
C GLU A 93 21.20 -22.76 5.79
N PRO A 94 20.67 -24.00 5.74
CA PRO A 94 20.06 -24.66 6.90
C PRO A 94 20.98 -24.66 8.13
N TYR A 95 20.41 -24.35 9.29
CA TYR A 95 21.10 -24.28 10.60
C TYR A 95 22.22 -23.23 10.68
N SER A 96 22.18 -22.21 9.86
CA SER A 96 23.15 -21.11 9.85
C SER A 96 22.60 -19.83 10.47
N SER A 97 23.49 -18.91 10.81
CA SER A 97 23.09 -17.57 11.26
C SER A 97 22.36 -16.75 10.18
N SER A 98 22.55 -17.07 8.90
CA SER A 98 21.82 -16.44 7.81
C SER A 98 20.35 -16.92 7.74
N GLU A 99 20.08 -18.17 8.08
CA GLU A 99 18.74 -18.70 8.24
C GLU A 99 18.02 -18.04 9.43
N ASP A 100 18.68 -17.99 10.59
CA ASP A 100 18.13 -17.32 11.78
C ASP A 100 17.79 -15.85 11.48
N GLN A 101 18.66 -15.17 10.74
CA GLN A 101 18.43 -13.79 10.30
C GLN A 101 17.24 -13.68 9.32
N ALA A 102 17.10 -14.60 8.39
CA ALA A 102 15.98 -14.64 7.46
C ALA A 102 14.66 -14.79 8.23
N ILE A 103 14.57 -15.73 9.14
CA ILE A 103 13.40 -15.99 9.99
C ILE A 103 13.08 -14.75 10.85
N ALA A 104 14.08 -14.19 11.53
CA ALA A 104 13.92 -13.00 12.37
C ALA A 104 13.41 -11.79 11.59
N ASN A 105 13.75 -11.69 10.31
CA ASN A 105 13.29 -10.64 9.40
C ASN A 105 11.94 -10.96 8.71
N GLY A 106 11.28 -12.07 9.08
CA GLY A 106 9.97 -12.45 8.53
C GLY A 106 10.01 -13.04 7.12
N ILE A 107 11.17 -13.57 6.71
CA ILE A 107 11.29 -14.33 5.47
C ILE A 107 10.71 -15.72 5.70
N ALA A 108 9.79 -16.14 4.86
CA ALA A 108 9.10 -17.41 4.98
C ALA A 108 9.88 -18.53 4.28
N ALA A 109 9.99 -19.66 4.98
CA ALA A 109 10.54 -20.88 4.43
C ALA A 109 9.44 -21.67 3.71
N VAL A 110 9.71 -22.14 2.51
CA VAL A 110 8.85 -23.05 1.76
C VAL A 110 9.51 -24.43 1.76
N PRO A 111 8.89 -25.46 2.38
CA PRO A 111 9.42 -26.82 2.37
C PRO A 111 9.40 -27.37 0.94
N LEU A 112 10.50 -28.03 0.53
CA LEU A 112 10.60 -28.70 -0.76
C LEU A 112 10.16 -30.15 -0.63
N GLU A 113 9.44 -30.65 -1.66
CA GLU A 113 8.88 -32.01 -1.66
C GLU A 113 9.94 -33.10 -1.69
N ASP A 114 11.14 -32.80 -2.20
CA ASP A 114 12.26 -33.73 -2.29
C ASP A 114 13.08 -33.88 -0.99
N GLY A 115 12.69 -33.14 0.07
CA GLY A 115 13.37 -33.17 1.36
C GLY A 115 14.75 -32.51 1.39
N SER A 116 15.13 -31.74 0.36
CA SER A 116 16.45 -31.09 0.27
C SER A 116 16.63 -29.92 1.22
N GLY A 117 15.56 -29.52 1.93
CA GLY A 117 15.56 -28.42 2.88
C GLY A 117 14.52 -27.34 2.55
N PRO A 118 14.45 -26.27 3.34
CA PRO A 118 13.55 -25.17 3.08
C PRO A 118 14.11 -24.25 1.99
N LEU A 119 13.25 -23.78 1.09
CA LEU A 119 13.55 -22.77 0.10
C LEU A 119 13.17 -21.40 0.64
N TYR A 120 14.12 -20.48 0.69
CA TYR A 120 13.89 -19.07 1.01
C TYR A 120 13.99 -18.25 -0.28
N PHE A 121 13.00 -17.40 -0.52
CA PHE A 121 13.04 -16.40 -1.59
C PHE A 121 12.22 -15.18 -1.19
N GLY A 122 12.85 -14.24 -0.52
CA GLY A 122 12.20 -13.06 0.01
C GLY A 122 13.14 -11.88 0.07
N ILE A 123 12.63 -10.72 0.43
CA ILE A 123 13.40 -9.49 0.48
C ILE A 123 13.01 -8.67 1.70
N THR A 124 14.01 -8.05 2.34
CA THR A 124 13.78 -7.02 3.33
C THR A 124 14.25 -5.67 2.82
N ALA A 125 13.54 -4.61 3.21
CA ALA A 125 14.00 -3.25 3.10
C ALA A 125 14.23 -2.69 4.51
N ARG A 126 15.37 -2.08 4.72
CA ARG A 126 15.80 -1.56 6.02
C ARG A 126 16.24 -0.10 5.91
N THR A 127 15.79 0.71 6.84
CA THR A 127 16.33 2.03 7.17
C THR A 127 16.88 2.02 8.59
N LYS A 128 17.41 3.14 9.08
CA LYS A 128 17.89 3.23 10.48
C LYS A 128 16.81 2.86 11.50
N ASN A 129 15.54 3.15 11.20
CA ASN A 129 14.45 3.10 12.17
C ASN A 129 13.39 2.04 11.89
N LYS A 130 13.45 1.39 10.72
CA LYS A 130 12.36 0.51 10.28
C LYS A 130 12.86 -0.61 9.38
N VAL A 131 12.27 -1.78 9.55
CA VAL A 131 12.45 -2.94 8.68
C VAL A 131 11.08 -3.38 8.18
N GLN A 132 11.00 -3.71 6.91
CA GLN A 132 9.82 -4.29 6.28
C GLN A 132 10.26 -5.42 5.37
N SER A 133 9.43 -6.43 5.17
CA SER A 133 9.77 -7.59 4.37
C SER A 133 8.64 -8.03 3.44
N ILE A 134 9.03 -8.64 2.33
CA ILE A 134 8.19 -9.54 1.54
C ILE A 134 8.69 -10.95 1.87
N GLY A 135 7.93 -11.69 2.66
CA GLY A 135 8.36 -12.96 3.25
C GLY A 135 8.70 -14.02 2.21
N PHE A 136 7.92 -14.11 1.12
CA PHE A 136 8.20 -14.98 -0.01
C PHE A 136 7.72 -14.33 -1.32
N ILE A 137 8.60 -14.26 -2.31
CA ILE A 137 8.31 -13.71 -3.63
C ILE A 137 7.82 -14.84 -4.53
N LYS A 138 6.50 -14.85 -4.79
CA LYS A 138 5.82 -15.93 -5.51
C LYS A 138 5.85 -15.73 -7.02
N PRO A 139 6.01 -16.79 -7.84
CA PRO A 139 5.93 -16.67 -9.30
C PRO A 139 4.61 -16.09 -9.80
N GLU A 140 3.50 -16.40 -9.15
CA GLU A 140 2.18 -15.90 -9.51
C GLU A 140 2.03 -14.38 -9.33
N SER A 141 2.92 -13.78 -8.53
CA SER A 141 2.96 -12.34 -8.24
C SER A 141 3.90 -11.55 -9.16
N GLU A 142 4.49 -12.17 -10.19
CA GLU A 142 5.48 -11.52 -11.06
C GLU A 142 4.96 -10.20 -11.68
N GLN A 143 3.71 -10.17 -12.10
CA GLN A 143 3.09 -8.97 -12.67
C GLN A 143 2.95 -7.82 -11.65
N ASN A 144 2.88 -8.14 -10.37
CA ASN A 144 2.73 -7.19 -9.28
C ASN A 144 4.06 -6.87 -8.57
N LEU A 145 5.16 -7.52 -8.99
CA LEU A 145 6.46 -7.40 -8.31
C LEU A 145 6.92 -5.95 -8.20
N GLU A 146 6.79 -5.17 -9.25
CA GLU A 146 7.17 -3.77 -9.27
C GLU A 146 6.36 -2.95 -8.25
N TYR A 147 5.06 -3.19 -8.18
CA TYR A 147 4.20 -2.57 -7.18
C TYR A 147 4.61 -2.96 -5.75
N GLU A 148 4.87 -4.24 -5.49
CA GLU A 148 5.24 -4.72 -4.16
C GLU A 148 6.61 -4.18 -3.71
N LEU A 149 7.59 -4.09 -4.60
CA LEU A 149 8.89 -3.48 -4.31
C LEU A 149 8.76 -1.97 -4.03
N SER A 150 7.98 -1.26 -4.84
CA SER A 150 7.72 0.16 -4.66
C SER A 150 7.00 0.42 -3.32
N LYS A 151 6.00 -0.40 -2.99
CA LYS A 151 5.28 -0.36 -1.71
C LYS A 151 6.22 -0.64 -0.53
N LEU A 152 7.10 -1.63 -0.66
CA LEU A 152 8.08 -1.98 0.36
C LEU A 152 9.00 -0.79 0.68
N ILE A 153 9.55 -0.16 -0.38
CA ILE A 153 10.43 1.01 -0.24
C ILE A 153 9.69 2.20 0.37
N GLN A 154 8.49 2.51 -0.10
CA GLN A 154 7.68 3.59 0.48
C GLN A 154 7.36 3.33 1.95
N THR A 155 6.99 2.09 2.29
CA THR A 155 6.60 1.73 3.65
C THR A 155 7.77 1.86 4.62
N VAL A 156 8.99 1.50 4.22
CA VAL A 156 10.17 1.63 5.07
C VAL A 156 10.66 3.08 5.19
N GLN A 157 10.36 3.94 4.19
CA GLN A 157 10.64 5.38 4.22
C GLN A 157 9.65 6.17 5.08
N ALA A 158 8.42 5.67 5.24
CA ALA A 158 7.39 6.38 5.96
C ALA A 158 7.75 6.50 7.45
N ILE A 159 7.98 7.73 7.89
CA ILE A 159 8.29 8.04 9.29
C ILE A 159 7.03 7.87 10.14
N LYS A 160 5.87 8.25 9.60
CA LYS A 160 4.55 8.16 10.24
C LYS A 160 3.52 7.76 9.19
N LYS A 161 2.56 6.92 9.58
CA LYS A 161 1.39 6.68 8.73
C LYS A 161 0.57 7.98 8.67
N PRO A 162 0.10 8.39 7.47
CA PRO A 162 -0.85 9.50 7.40
C PRO A 162 -2.10 9.18 8.23
N LYS A 163 -2.63 10.20 8.91
CA LYS A 163 -3.77 10.07 9.80
C LYS A 163 -5.06 10.36 9.05
N VAL A 164 -5.96 9.38 9.03
CA VAL A 164 -7.28 9.50 8.40
C VAL A 164 -8.36 9.43 9.48
N ALA A 165 -9.14 10.49 9.61
CA ALA A 165 -10.28 10.49 10.52
C ALA A 165 -11.54 10.05 9.78
N LEU A 166 -12.15 8.96 10.23
CA LEU A 166 -13.44 8.47 9.74
C LEU A 166 -14.56 9.12 10.51
N LEU A 167 -15.44 9.79 9.81
CA LEU A 167 -16.67 10.38 10.35
C LEU A 167 -17.88 9.73 9.67
N SER A 168 -18.53 8.82 10.38
CA SER A 168 -19.63 8.01 9.84
C SER A 168 -20.52 7.47 10.96
N ASP A 169 -21.81 7.33 10.69
CA ASP A 169 -22.74 6.57 11.54
C ASP A 169 -22.77 5.07 11.21
N LEU A 170 -22.10 4.66 10.13
CA LEU A 170 -22.00 3.25 9.74
C LEU A 170 -20.93 2.52 10.55
N PRO A 171 -21.11 1.22 10.86
CA PRO A 171 -20.14 0.43 11.60
C PRO A 171 -18.95 -0.02 10.71
N VAL A 172 -18.31 0.93 10.05
CA VAL A 172 -17.23 0.66 9.08
C VAL A 172 -16.01 0.03 9.75
N SER A 173 -15.71 0.43 11.00
CA SER A 173 -14.65 -0.15 11.82
C SER A 173 -15.02 -1.48 12.48
N GLY A 174 -16.24 -1.96 12.25
CA GLY A 174 -16.86 -3.07 12.98
C GLY A 174 -17.58 -2.59 14.23
N ALA A 175 -18.44 -3.44 14.75
CA ALA A 175 -19.15 -3.22 16.02
C ALA A 175 -18.87 -4.38 16.98
N LEU A 176 -18.69 -4.05 18.25
CA LEU A 176 -18.63 -5.06 19.32
C LEU A 176 -20.04 -5.59 19.58
N ALA A 177 -20.13 -6.86 19.98
CA ALA A 177 -21.41 -7.42 20.42
C ALA A 177 -21.96 -6.62 21.60
N SER A 178 -23.26 -6.29 21.53
CA SER A 178 -24.02 -5.73 22.63
C SER A 178 -25.13 -6.68 23.01
N GLU A 179 -25.89 -6.38 24.07
CA GLU A 179 -27.06 -7.19 24.47
C GLU A 179 -28.11 -7.31 23.36
N PHE A 180 -28.12 -6.39 22.39
CA PHE A 180 -29.14 -6.29 21.34
C PHE A 180 -28.60 -6.46 19.91
N GLU A 181 -27.26 -6.48 19.73
CA GLU A 181 -26.64 -6.54 18.40
C GLU A 181 -25.49 -7.55 18.37
N GLN A 182 -25.41 -8.30 17.27
CA GLN A 182 -24.28 -9.20 17.03
C GLN A 182 -23.04 -8.40 16.63
N ALA A 183 -21.87 -8.88 17.05
CA ALA A 183 -20.60 -8.30 16.59
C ALA A 183 -20.51 -8.34 15.06
N SER A 184 -20.16 -7.23 14.46
CA SER A 184 -19.87 -7.17 13.04
C SER A 184 -18.38 -6.92 12.78
N PRO A 185 -17.76 -7.65 11.84
CA PRO A 185 -16.36 -7.41 11.50
C PRO A 185 -16.20 -6.06 10.81
N ALA A 186 -15.01 -5.46 10.93
CA ALA A 186 -14.68 -4.27 10.17
C ALA A 186 -14.81 -4.53 8.66
N TRP A 187 -15.28 -3.54 7.93
CA TRP A 187 -15.43 -3.64 6.48
C TRP A 187 -14.08 -3.85 5.79
N ALA A 188 -14.10 -4.50 4.62
CA ALA A 188 -12.87 -4.80 3.88
C ALA A 188 -12.05 -3.54 3.59
N VAL A 189 -12.71 -2.46 3.18
CA VAL A 189 -12.07 -1.16 2.91
C VAL A 189 -11.38 -0.60 4.16
N TYR A 190 -12.01 -0.69 5.34
CA TYR A 190 -11.40 -0.23 6.59
C TYR A 190 -10.14 -1.03 6.93
N ARG A 191 -10.20 -2.36 6.81
CA ARG A 191 -9.03 -3.23 7.04
C ARG A 191 -7.88 -2.90 6.10
N GLN A 192 -8.15 -2.75 4.80
CA GLN A 192 -7.13 -2.39 3.81
C GLN A 192 -6.51 -1.02 4.08
N LEU A 193 -7.32 -0.03 4.46
CA LEU A 193 -6.81 1.30 4.78
C LEU A 193 -5.98 1.30 6.07
N SER A 194 -6.35 0.52 7.10
CA SER A 194 -5.62 0.44 8.37
C SER A 194 -4.19 -0.12 8.23
N GLU A 195 -3.92 -0.86 7.15
CA GLU A 195 -2.55 -1.30 6.84
C GLU A 195 -1.61 -0.13 6.53
N ARG A 196 -2.12 0.92 5.87
CA ARG A 196 -1.33 2.04 5.35
C ARG A 196 -1.49 3.33 6.11
N TYR A 197 -2.65 3.55 6.74
CA TYR A 197 -3.03 4.77 7.42
C TYR A 197 -3.26 4.51 8.91
N GLU A 198 -3.08 5.56 9.72
CA GLU A 198 -3.57 5.60 11.09
C GLU A 198 -5.03 6.04 11.04
N LEU A 199 -5.95 5.08 11.22
CA LEU A 199 -7.39 5.37 11.19
C LEU A 199 -7.87 5.73 12.58
N ILE A 200 -8.53 6.87 12.72
CA ILE A 200 -9.24 7.28 13.93
C ILE A 200 -10.72 7.42 13.60
N GLN A 201 -11.57 6.88 14.46
CA GLN A 201 -13.03 7.04 14.31
C GLN A 201 -13.51 8.19 15.15
N LEU A 202 -14.29 9.08 14.53
CA LEU A 202 -14.96 10.20 15.20
C LEU A 202 -16.45 9.91 15.27
N SER A 203 -17.07 10.26 16.41
CA SER A 203 -18.51 10.19 16.53
C SER A 203 -19.16 11.41 15.87
N PRO A 204 -20.12 11.23 14.94
CA PRO A 204 -20.83 12.34 14.33
C PRO A 204 -21.62 13.20 15.33
N GLN A 205 -21.99 12.65 16.49
CA GLN A 205 -22.80 13.36 17.49
C GLN A 205 -22.02 14.45 18.24
N ASN A 206 -20.70 14.28 18.35
CA ASN A 206 -19.81 15.20 19.07
C ASN A 206 -18.42 15.29 18.42
N ALA A 207 -18.36 15.32 17.09
CA ALA A 207 -17.11 15.31 16.37
C ALA A 207 -16.19 16.47 16.78
N SER A 208 -14.96 16.13 17.10
CA SER A 208 -13.86 17.07 17.22
C SER A 208 -12.73 16.58 16.31
N ILE A 209 -12.51 17.29 15.21
CA ILE A 209 -11.48 16.91 14.22
C ILE A 209 -10.13 17.33 14.75
N PRO A 210 -9.21 16.37 15.04
CA PRO A 210 -7.87 16.72 15.51
C PRO A 210 -7.10 17.55 14.46
N PRO A 211 -6.23 18.47 14.86
CA PRO A 211 -5.50 19.35 13.93
C PRO A 211 -4.45 18.63 13.10
N ASP A 212 -4.05 17.42 13.50
CA ASP A 212 -3.03 16.60 12.85
C ASP A 212 -3.63 15.51 11.94
N VAL A 213 -4.90 15.66 11.56
CA VAL A 213 -5.57 14.80 10.57
C VAL A 213 -5.15 15.22 9.16
N ASP A 214 -4.60 14.28 8.40
CA ASP A 214 -4.20 14.53 7.01
C ASP A 214 -5.39 14.46 6.05
N VAL A 215 -6.35 13.55 6.31
CA VAL A 215 -7.56 13.37 5.49
C VAL A 215 -8.77 13.07 6.39
N LEU A 216 -9.87 13.76 6.13
CA LEU A 216 -11.16 13.46 6.73
C LEU A 216 -11.97 12.59 5.77
N TRP A 217 -12.35 11.39 6.21
CA TRP A 217 -13.17 10.47 5.46
C TRP A 217 -14.60 10.48 6.01
N VAL A 218 -15.50 11.13 5.29
CA VAL A 218 -16.92 11.23 5.60
C VAL A 218 -17.68 10.18 4.81
N MET A 219 -18.41 9.32 5.50
CA MET A 219 -19.18 8.26 4.84
C MET A 219 -20.62 8.28 5.34
N HIS A 220 -21.55 8.42 4.41
CA HIS A 220 -22.99 8.38 4.63
C HIS A 220 -23.45 9.29 5.78
N PRO A 221 -23.22 10.61 5.70
CA PRO A 221 -23.70 11.55 6.72
C PRO A 221 -25.22 11.58 6.74
N ARG A 222 -25.81 11.66 7.95
CA ARG A 222 -27.25 11.69 8.15
C ARG A 222 -27.59 12.75 9.18
N ALA A 223 -28.30 13.78 8.79
CA ALA A 223 -28.84 14.81 9.71
C ALA A 223 -27.95 15.09 10.95
N TRP A 224 -26.64 15.27 10.72
CA TRP A 224 -25.69 15.48 11.82
C TRP A 224 -25.90 16.79 12.54
N PRO A 225 -25.53 16.92 13.83
CA PRO A 225 -25.61 18.16 14.56
C PRO A 225 -24.91 19.31 13.81
N THR A 226 -25.48 20.48 13.84
CA THR A 226 -24.93 21.68 13.18
C THR A 226 -23.46 21.94 13.61
N ALA A 227 -23.10 21.61 14.85
CA ALA A 227 -21.74 21.71 15.35
C ALA A 227 -20.77 20.84 14.55
N THR A 228 -21.14 19.59 14.27
CA THR A 228 -20.34 18.64 13.48
C THR A 228 -20.21 19.10 12.03
N VAL A 229 -21.30 19.51 11.39
CA VAL A 229 -21.29 20.06 10.04
C VAL A 229 -20.42 21.33 9.97
N SER A 230 -20.46 22.18 11.00
CA SER A 230 -19.63 23.38 11.09
C SER A 230 -18.14 23.06 11.29
N GLN A 231 -17.81 21.96 11.98
CA GLN A 231 -16.44 21.45 12.09
C GLN A 231 -15.91 20.96 10.75
N LEU A 232 -16.70 20.14 10.03
CA LEU A 232 -16.36 19.67 8.69
C LEU A 232 -16.13 20.85 7.74
N ARG A 233 -17.03 21.82 7.74
CA ARG A 233 -16.90 23.03 6.92
C ARG A 233 -15.58 23.76 7.20
N ARG A 234 -15.32 24.07 8.47
CA ARG A 234 -14.08 24.76 8.87
C ARG A 234 -12.83 23.99 8.51
N TYR A 235 -12.84 22.66 8.64
CA TYR A 235 -11.72 21.82 8.28
C TYR A 235 -11.39 21.97 6.80
N VAL A 236 -12.40 21.89 5.92
CA VAL A 236 -12.21 22.03 4.46
C VAL A 236 -11.83 23.45 4.06
N GLU A 237 -12.52 24.46 4.63
CA GLU A 237 -12.23 25.89 4.34
C GLU A 237 -10.82 26.31 4.78
N ASN A 238 -10.25 25.64 5.78
CA ASN A 238 -8.87 25.85 6.22
C ASN A 238 -7.83 25.04 5.42
N GLY A 239 -8.23 24.45 4.29
CA GLY A 239 -7.34 23.68 3.41
C GLY A 239 -7.19 22.22 3.77
N GLY A 240 -8.00 21.67 4.66
CA GLY A 240 -8.04 20.25 4.97
C GLY A 240 -8.58 19.43 3.81
N HIS A 241 -8.05 18.22 3.63
CA HIS A 241 -8.50 17.29 2.58
C HIS A 241 -9.63 16.40 3.09
N ALA A 242 -10.76 16.38 2.37
CA ALA A 242 -11.89 15.54 2.71
C ALA A 242 -12.32 14.66 1.54
N VAL A 243 -12.65 13.42 1.84
CA VAL A 243 -13.34 12.49 0.94
C VAL A 243 -14.75 12.30 1.51
N ILE A 244 -15.75 12.74 0.77
CA ILE A 244 -17.16 12.69 1.20
C ILE A 244 -17.91 11.73 0.28
N MET A 245 -18.39 10.64 0.87
CA MET A 245 -19.18 9.63 0.18
C MET A 245 -20.64 9.77 0.58
N LEU A 246 -21.47 10.09 -0.39
CA LEU A 246 -22.91 10.20 -0.25
C LEU A 246 -23.59 9.06 -0.96
N ASP A 247 -24.66 8.57 -0.37
CA ASP A 247 -25.50 7.54 -0.93
C ASP A 247 -26.98 7.95 -0.76
N PRO A 248 -27.72 8.20 -1.85
CA PRO A 248 -29.12 8.51 -1.76
C PRO A 248 -29.97 7.31 -1.28
N TYR A 249 -29.44 6.09 -1.41
CA TYR A 249 -30.14 4.86 -1.02
C TYR A 249 -29.15 3.76 -0.57
N ALA A 250 -28.73 3.81 0.68
CA ALA A 250 -27.78 2.86 1.26
C ALA A 250 -28.42 1.50 1.58
N GLU A 251 -28.42 0.58 0.64
CA GLU A 251 -29.03 -0.75 0.77
C GLU A 251 -28.47 -1.58 1.92
N SER A 252 -27.22 -1.36 2.31
CA SER A 252 -26.56 -2.12 3.38
C SER A 252 -27.12 -1.82 4.78
N ILE A 253 -27.80 -0.70 4.98
CA ILE A 253 -28.30 -0.26 6.29
C ILE A 253 -29.48 -1.10 6.82
N PRO A 254 -30.48 -1.48 6.02
CA PRO A 254 -31.59 -2.29 6.49
C PRO A 254 -31.18 -3.64 7.08
N ALA A 255 -30.11 -4.22 6.56
CA ALA A 255 -29.55 -5.49 7.05
C ALA A 255 -28.81 -5.35 8.38
N LEU A 256 -28.35 -4.12 8.70
CA LEU A 256 -27.60 -3.83 9.92
C LEU A 256 -28.48 -3.34 11.09
N ALA A 257 -29.68 -2.82 10.82
CA ALA A 257 -30.39 -2.03 11.82
C ALA A 257 -31.61 -2.69 12.46
N GLY A 258 -32.20 -3.77 11.94
CA GLY A 258 -33.44 -4.34 12.50
C GLY A 258 -34.60 -3.32 12.63
N VAL A 259 -34.52 -2.16 11.97
CA VAL A 259 -35.36 -0.99 12.16
C VAL A 259 -36.73 -1.19 11.51
N ALA A 260 -37.80 -0.84 12.28
CA ALA A 260 -39.18 -0.90 11.84
C ALA A 260 -39.47 0.04 10.66
N ASN A 261 -40.44 -0.37 9.80
CA ASN A 261 -40.69 0.15 8.46
C ASN A 261 -40.99 1.65 8.28
N GLU A 262 -41.28 2.41 9.31
CA GLU A 262 -41.76 3.80 9.18
C GLU A 262 -40.66 4.88 9.18
N THR A 263 -39.44 4.55 9.58
CA THR A 263 -38.31 5.47 9.62
C THR A 263 -37.21 5.13 8.60
N LYS A 264 -37.49 4.20 7.68
CA LYS A 264 -36.47 3.69 6.74
C LYS A 264 -35.89 4.75 5.80
N SER A 265 -36.70 5.70 5.32
CA SER A 265 -36.23 6.65 4.31
C SER A 265 -35.13 7.57 4.86
N ASP A 266 -35.29 8.05 6.11
CA ASP A 266 -34.34 8.98 6.73
C ASP A 266 -32.99 8.35 7.08
N TYR A 267 -32.98 7.01 7.24
CA TYR A 267 -31.75 6.26 7.50
C TYR A 267 -31.00 5.84 6.24
N LEU A 268 -31.72 5.68 5.12
CA LEU A 268 -31.15 5.20 3.87
C LEU A 268 -30.47 6.30 3.07
N THR A 269 -30.84 7.55 3.28
CA THR A 269 -30.40 8.68 2.47
C THR A 269 -29.31 9.48 3.19
N SER A 270 -28.22 9.76 2.50
CA SER A 270 -27.21 10.71 2.98
C SER A 270 -27.78 12.12 2.96
N ASP A 271 -27.60 12.86 4.06
CA ASP A 271 -27.94 14.27 4.15
C ASP A 271 -26.80 15.05 4.84
N ILE A 272 -26.29 16.03 4.16
CA ILE A 272 -25.25 16.94 4.65
C ILE A 272 -25.82 18.38 4.86
N GLY A 273 -27.14 18.52 4.76
CA GLY A 273 -27.83 19.80 4.87
C GLY A 273 -27.39 20.80 3.79
N THR A 274 -27.25 22.04 4.18
CA THR A 274 -26.90 23.15 3.26
C THR A 274 -25.40 23.25 2.97
N LEU A 275 -24.55 22.33 3.49
CA LEU A 275 -23.09 22.46 3.35
C LEU A 275 -22.66 22.48 1.88
N PHE A 276 -23.19 21.57 1.06
CA PHE A 276 -22.84 21.50 -0.34
C PHE A 276 -23.28 22.71 -1.14
N SER A 277 -24.44 23.26 -0.85
CA SER A 277 -24.90 24.48 -1.49
C SER A 277 -24.01 25.67 -1.17
N THR A 278 -23.40 25.72 0.02
CA THR A 278 -22.42 26.78 0.37
C THR A 278 -21.11 26.65 -0.42
N TRP A 279 -20.79 25.47 -0.92
CA TRP A 279 -19.63 25.20 -1.79
C TRP A 279 -19.99 25.25 -3.29
N GLY A 280 -21.24 25.56 -3.63
CA GLY A 280 -21.71 25.57 -5.03
C GLY A 280 -21.89 24.18 -5.63
N ILE A 281 -22.01 23.15 -4.80
CA ILE A 281 -22.23 21.76 -5.20
C ILE A 281 -23.72 21.44 -5.10
N GLY A 282 -24.30 20.94 -6.22
CA GLY A 282 -25.66 20.38 -6.22
C GLY A 282 -25.62 18.90 -5.82
N TYR A 283 -26.49 18.50 -4.91
CA TYR A 283 -26.75 17.12 -4.55
C TYR A 283 -28.24 16.91 -4.43
N ASP A 284 -28.77 15.93 -5.15
CA ASP A 284 -30.18 15.52 -5.06
C ASP A 284 -30.25 14.16 -4.35
N PRO A 285 -30.72 14.13 -3.10
CA PRO A 285 -30.83 12.89 -2.34
C PRO A 285 -31.97 11.97 -2.80
N THR A 286 -32.77 12.41 -3.76
CA THR A 286 -33.92 11.62 -4.27
C THR A 286 -33.62 10.89 -5.58
N THR A 287 -32.44 11.15 -6.18
CA THR A 287 -32.05 10.60 -7.48
C THR A 287 -30.90 9.63 -7.34
N VAL A 288 -31.06 8.42 -7.87
CA VAL A 288 -29.99 7.41 -8.04
C VAL A 288 -29.64 7.28 -9.52
N VAL A 289 -28.36 7.10 -9.81
CA VAL A 289 -27.89 6.75 -11.15
C VAL A 289 -27.91 5.22 -11.25
N LEU A 290 -28.70 4.68 -12.18
CA LEU A 290 -28.82 3.25 -12.44
C LEU A 290 -27.81 2.79 -13.50
#